data_e5181ab9b07ad9c0f2c879e786302e94
#
_entry.id   e5181ab9b07ad9c0f2c879e786302e94
#
_cell.length_a   1.000
_cell.length_b   1.000
_cell.length_c   1.000
_cell.angle_alpha   90.00
_cell.angle_beta   90.00
_cell.angle_gamma   90.00
#
_symmetry.space_group_name_H-M   'P 1'
#
loop_
_entity.id
_entity.type
_entity.pdbx_description
1 polymer ?
#
loop_
_entity_poly.entity_id
_entity_poly.type
_entity_poly.pdbx_seq_one_letter_code
_entity_poly.pdbx_strand_id
1 'polypeptide(L)'
;MRAAGIVRRALRLGVVVSAGFAALAVVAVGYLRTEVTVRDPVPHAVAGLGAAPSSDAVLGRLHLAPGFRATVYAQRLGPARVLRFTAGGDLLVSITRQGRVLLLERDADGDGRADGVRTLLNGLDRPHGIDVAGGWLYVAETGAVRRVRFDAAARAVGGELHTVATLPAGGMHFTRTLRVGPDGALYVSVGSSCNVCVETDARAALLRVDPTSGEVRRYAEGLRNTVGFDWQPGTGDLYGVDNGRDLLGDDYPPDELNRLVEGGFYGWPFWHADNRPDPEYGDHPAAAGRRPRAPAYAFGAHVAALSINFFPPDRSPPGFENAALVGQHGSWNRSELAGYRVSSLHWAADGRITERDFMVGFATDGQVSGRPVDALPGPDGAVYVSDDYAGAVYRVTWDAREAAPGPVFEPPRPY
;
A
#
# COMPACT_ATOMS: atom_id res chain seq x y z
N MET A 1 -59.78 10.34 7.07
CA MET A 1 -59.02 11.57 7.34
C MET A 1 -57.77 11.38 8.26
N ARG A 2 -57.67 10.32 9.09
CA ARG A 2 -56.51 10.16 10.00
C ARG A 2 -55.24 9.64 9.31
N ALA A 3 -55.32 8.80 8.23
CA ALA A 3 -54.15 8.24 7.55
C ALA A 3 -53.28 9.27 6.76
N ALA A 4 -53.95 10.26 6.14
CA ALA A 4 -53.28 11.34 5.40
C ALA A 4 -52.40 12.26 6.28
N GLY A 5 -52.77 12.41 7.55
CA GLY A 5 -52.01 13.20 8.55
C GLY A 5 -50.73 12.52 8.99
N ILE A 6 -50.72 11.17 9.08
CA ILE A 6 -49.55 10.39 9.52
C ILE A 6 -48.50 10.37 8.37
N VAL A 7 -48.92 10.19 7.14
CA VAL A 7 -48.02 10.22 5.97
C VAL A 7 -47.38 11.60 5.80
N ARG A 8 -48.13 12.69 5.96
CA ARG A 8 -47.54 14.04 5.89
C ARG A 8 -46.59 14.34 7.03
N ARG A 9 -46.78 13.79 8.24
CA ARG A 9 -45.84 13.92 9.35
C ARG A 9 -44.58 13.10 9.12
N ALA A 10 -44.69 11.88 8.63
CA ALA A 10 -43.53 11.03 8.27
C ALA A 10 -42.70 11.63 7.13
N LEU A 11 -43.36 12.20 6.10
CA LEU A 11 -42.64 12.91 5.03
C LEU A 11 -41.91 14.18 5.56
N ARG A 12 -42.57 14.98 6.43
CA ARG A 12 -41.92 16.15 7.04
C ARG A 12 -40.77 15.78 7.94
N LEU A 13 -40.89 14.69 8.71
CA LEU A 13 -39.79 14.19 9.55
C LEU A 13 -38.63 13.68 8.68
N GLY A 14 -38.91 12.95 7.58
CA GLY A 14 -37.92 12.51 6.62
C GLY A 14 -37.17 13.66 5.94
N VAL A 15 -37.88 14.72 5.57
CA VAL A 15 -37.26 15.93 4.96
C VAL A 15 -36.41 16.69 5.99
N VAL A 16 -36.85 16.82 7.25
CA VAL A 16 -36.07 17.47 8.30
C VAL A 16 -34.82 16.69 8.67
N VAL A 17 -34.92 15.35 8.73
CA VAL A 17 -33.76 14.48 8.99
C VAL A 17 -32.77 14.54 7.83
N SER A 18 -33.26 14.50 6.57
CA SER A 18 -32.38 14.61 5.39
C SER A 18 -31.72 16.00 5.30
N ALA A 19 -32.45 17.07 5.62
CA ALA A 19 -31.90 18.42 5.67
C ALA A 19 -30.88 18.57 6.82
N GLY A 20 -31.09 17.93 7.96
CA GLY A 20 -30.15 17.88 9.08
C GLY A 20 -28.85 17.14 8.71
N PHE A 21 -28.94 16.01 8.02
CA PHE A 21 -27.77 15.29 7.50
C PHE A 21 -27.01 16.08 6.44
N ALA A 22 -27.72 16.74 5.52
CA ALA A 22 -27.12 17.61 4.52
C ALA A 22 -26.41 18.81 5.16
N ALA A 23 -27.00 19.44 6.19
CA ALA A 23 -26.40 20.54 6.93
C ALA A 23 -25.15 20.09 7.72
N LEU A 24 -25.20 18.91 8.36
CA LEU A 24 -24.06 18.32 9.04
C LEU A 24 -22.94 17.96 8.06
N ALA A 25 -23.27 17.43 6.90
CA ALA A 25 -22.29 17.15 5.84
C ALA A 25 -21.65 18.44 5.32
N VAL A 26 -22.42 19.51 5.12
CA VAL A 26 -21.91 20.84 4.71
C VAL A 26 -21.02 21.46 5.79
N VAL A 27 -21.40 21.34 7.07
CA VAL A 27 -20.57 21.82 8.20
C VAL A 27 -19.30 20.99 8.33
N ALA A 28 -19.38 19.65 8.18
CA ALA A 28 -18.20 18.77 8.20
C ALA A 28 -17.27 19.05 7.03
N VAL A 29 -17.80 19.25 5.82
CA VAL A 29 -17.01 19.63 4.63
C VAL A 29 -16.46 21.07 4.80
N GLY A 30 -17.22 21.99 5.40
CA GLY A 30 -16.75 23.32 5.72
C GLY A 30 -15.63 23.32 6.75
N TYR A 31 -15.76 22.56 7.81
CA TYR A 31 -14.73 22.36 8.84
C TYR A 31 -13.47 21.70 8.26
N LEU A 32 -13.64 20.63 7.48
CA LEU A 32 -12.52 19.99 6.77
C LEU A 32 -11.82 20.95 5.79
N ARG A 33 -12.56 21.88 5.16
CA ARG A 33 -11.98 22.89 4.26
C ARG A 33 -11.28 24.05 4.98
N THR A 34 -11.56 24.30 6.24
CA THR A 34 -10.87 25.34 7.03
C THR A 34 -9.64 24.80 7.74
N GLU A 35 -9.65 23.53 8.14
CA GLU A 35 -8.54 22.88 8.84
C GLU A 35 -7.68 21.99 7.89
N VAL A 36 -8.30 21.48 6.81
CA VAL A 36 -7.63 20.67 5.78
C VAL A 36 -8.16 21.14 4.43
N THR A 37 -7.33 21.79 3.64
CA THR A 37 -7.71 22.21 2.29
C THR A 37 -7.76 20.97 1.38
N VAL A 38 -8.86 20.23 1.41
CA VAL A 38 -9.11 19.12 0.49
C VAL A 38 -9.48 19.73 -0.87
N ARG A 39 -8.57 19.70 -1.82
CA ARG A 39 -8.86 20.08 -3.22
C ARG A 39 -9.45 18.90 -3.98
N ASP A 40 -10.51 19.17 -4.77
CA ASP A 40 -11.01 18.24 -5.79
C ASP A 40 -9.86 17.87 -6.74
N PRO A 41 -9.58 16.61 -7.00
CA PRO A 41 -10.47 15.50 -7.35
C PRO A 41 -10.46 14.29 -6.40
N VAL A 42 -10.07 14.47 -5.17
CA VAL A 42 -9.92 13.40 -4.18
C VAL A 42 -11.19 12.52 -4.02
N PRO A 43 -12.44 13.03 -4.10
CA PRO A 43 -13.62 12.18 -3.99
C PRO A 43 -13.68 11.09 -5.07
N HIS A 44 -13.22 11.38 -6.30
CA HIS A 44 -13.26 10.40 -7.39
C HIS A 44 -12.24 9.28 -7.20
N ALA A 45 -11.00 9.63 -6.86
CA ALA A 45 -9.95 8.63 -6.68
C ALA A 45 -10.12 7.81 -5.37
N VAL A 46 -10.57 8.46 -4.28
CA VAL A 46 -10.72 7.80 -2.96
C VAL A 46 -12.05 7.07 -2.86
N ALA A 47 -13.15 7.65 -3.35
CA ALA A 47 -14.49 7.06 -3.27
C ALA A 47 -14.80 6.13 -4.45
N GLY A 48 -13.95 6.07 -5.46
CA GLY A 48 -14.21 5.30 -6.68
C GLY A 48 -15.39 5.86 -7.49
N LEU A 49 -15.67 7.15 -7.36
CA LEU A 49 -16.70 7.85 -8.10
C LEU A 49 -16.10 8.41 -9.40
N GLY A 50 -16.69 8.08 -10.52
CA GLY A 50 -16.26 8.47 -11.86
C GLY A 50 -15.68 7.32 -12.68
N ALA A 51 -15.50 7.55 -13.98
CA ALA A 51 -14.86 6.57 -14.86
C ALA A 51 -13.34 6.56 -14.60
N ALA A 52 -12.80 5.39 -14.29
CA ALA A 52 -11.36 5.23 -14.23
C ALA A 52 -10.71 5.58 -15.58
N PRO A 53 -9.56 6.25 -15.61
CA PRO A 53 -8.84 6.51 -16.85
C PRO A 53 -8.40 5.19 -17.49
N SER A 54 -8.24 5.19 -18.82
CA SER A 54 -7.65 4.03 -19.48
C SER A 54 -6.16 3.93 -19.13
N SER A 55 -5.66 2.70 -19.01
CA SER A 55 -4.24 2.45 -18.75
C SER A 55 -3.30 3.09 -19.78
N ASP A 56 -3.72 3.15 -21.05
CA ASP A 56 -2.97 3.81 -22.12
C ASP A 56 -2.91 5.33 -21.93
N ALA A 57 -4.00 5.95 -21.45
CA ALA A 57 -4.02 7.38 -21.13
C ALA A 57 -3.12 7.72 -19.92
N VAL A 58 -3.04 6.83 -18.94
CA VAL A 58 -2.09 6.95 -17.83
C VAL A 58 -0.67 6.80 -18.35
N LEU A 59 -0.39 5.72 -19.10
CA LEU A 59 0.93 5.43 -19.66
C LEU A 59 1.51 6.61 -20.43
N GLY A 60 0.69 7.32 -21.23
CA GLY A 60 1.11 8.50 -22.00
C GLY A 60 1.53 9.71 -21.17
N ARG A 61 1.26 9.71 -19.85
CA ARG A 61 1.65 10.78 -18.92
C ARG A 61 2.83 10.40 -18.02
N LEU A 62 3.21 9.12 -18.03
CA LEU A 62 4.26 8.64 -17.14
C LEU A 62 5.64 9.04 -17.63
N HIS A 63 6.45 9.49 -16.69
CA HIS A 63 7.87 9.77 -16.88
C HIS A 63 8.66 8.83 -15.96
N LEU A 64 9.69 8.20 -16.52
CA LEU A 64 10.49 7.22 -15.82
C LEU A 64 11.93 7.70 -15.62
N ALA A 65 12.61 7.08 -14.66
CA ALA A 65 14.04 7.25 -14.52
C ALA A 65 14.77 6.95 -15.86
N PRO A 66 15.92 7.60 -16.14
CA PRO A 66 16.64 7.43 -17.40
C PRO A 66 16.95 5.95 -17.69
N GLY A 67 16.74 5.52 -18.93
CA GLY A 67 16.96 4.16 -19.40
C GLY A 67 15.77 3.21 -19.15
N PHE A 68 14.71 3.66 -18.50
CA PHE A 68 13.53 2.83 -18.28
C PHE A 68 12.38 3.18 -19.24
N ARG A 69 11.64 2.16 -19.63
CA ARG A 69 10.42 2.27 -20.45
C ARG A 69 9.30 1.46 -19.82
N ALA A 70 8.08 2.00 -19.88
CA ALA A 70 6.88 1.31 -19.42
C ALA A 70 5.98 0.87 -20.58
N THR A 71 5.33 -0.27 -20.41
CA THR A 71 4.25 -0.79 -21.25
C THR A 71 3.08 -1.22 -20.36
N VAL A 72 1.88 -1.34 -20.93
CA VAL A 72 0.75 -1.94 -20.20
C VAL A 72 0.88 -3.46 -20.26
N TYR A 73 1.18 -4.09 -19.12
CA TYR A 73 1.27 -5.55 -19.00
C TYR A 73 -0.11 -6.21 -18.96
N ALA A 74 -1.01 -5.66 -18.13
CA ALA A 74 -2.38 -6.12 -18.05
C ALA A 74 -3.31 -4.96 -17.66
N GLN A 75 -4.55 -4.99 -18.10
CA GLN A 75 -5.53 -3.93 -17.88
C GLN A 75 -6.92 -4.50 -17.61
N ARG A 76 -7.86 -3.63 -17.15
CA ARG A 76 -9.24 -4.00 -16.80
C ARG A 76 -9.33 -5.08 -15.71
N LEU A 77 -8.33 -5.11 -14.83
CA LEU A 77 -8.23 -6.07 -13.73
C LEU A 77 -9.20 -5.73 -12.58
N GLY A 78 -9.64 -4.48 -12.49
CA GLY A 78 -10.19 -3.87 -11.29
C GLY A 78 -9.07 -3.28 -10.42
N PRO A 79 -9.36 -2.83 -9.17
CA PRO A 79 -8.38 -2.15 -8.35
C PRO A 79 -7.25 -3.09 -7.89
N ALA A 80 -6.24 -3.23 -8.76
CA ALA A 80 -5.08 -4.10 -8.58
C ALA A 80 -4.16 -3.58 -7.47
N ARG A 81 -3.77 -4.43 -6.53
CA ARG A 81 -2.97 -4.00 -5.38
C ARG A 81 -1.67 -4.78 -5.26
N VAL A 82 -1.59 -5.78 -4.40
CA VAL A 82 -0.33 -6.51 -4.14
C VAL A 82 0.00 -7.45 -5.29
N LEU A 83 1.26 -7.45 -5.67
CA LEU A 83 1.85 -8.28 -6.71
C LEU A 83 2.78 -9.32 -6.10
N ARG A 84 2.75 -10.56 -6.58
CA ARG A 84 3.73 -11.61 -6.23
C ARG A 84 3.97 -12.55 -7.39
N PHE A 85 5.22 -12.86 -7.67
CA PHE A 85 5.55 -13.86 -8.68
C PHE A 85 5.44 -15.26 -8.14
N THR A 86 4.92 -16.15 -8.96
CA THR A 86 5.07 -17.61 -8.77
C THR A 86 6.45 -18.07 -9.22
N ALA A 87 6.88 -19.26 -8.80
CA ALA A 87 8.11 -19.86 -9.28
C ALA A 87 8.14 -20.10 -10.81
N GLY A 88 6.94 -20.17 -11.43
CA GLY A 88 6.80 -20.31 -12.88
C GLY A 88 6.89 -18.99 -13.66
N GLY A 89 7.02 -17.86 -12.97
CA GLY A 89 7.08 -16.52 -13.58
C GLY A 89 5.70 -15.90 -13.86
N ASP A 90 4.61 -16.56 -13.50
CA ASP A 90 3.28 -15.96 -13.54
C ASP A 90 3.10 -14.95 -12.39
N LEU A 91 2.31 -13.90 -12.58
CA LEU A 91 2.12 -12.83 -11.60
C LEU A 91 0.77 -12.94 -10.90
N LEU A 92 0.79 -13.13 -9.59
CA LEU A 92 -0.41 -13.06 -8.74
C LEU A 92 -0.74 -11.60 -8.43
N VAL A 93 -2.03 -11.28 -8.43
CA VAL A 93 -2.54 -9.93 -8.15
C VAL A 93 -3.74 -10.01 -7.21
N SER A 94 -3.70 -9.28 -6.10
CA SER A 94 -4.87 -9.12 -5.24
C SER A 94 -5.77 -8.00 -5.75
N ILE A 95 -7.08 -8.28 -5.84
CA ILE A 95 -8.12 -7.31 -6.20
C ILE A 95 -9.00 -7.10 -4.97
N THR A 96 -8.46 -6.34 -4.02
CA THR A 96 -8.96 -6.23 -2.65
C THR A 96 -10.45 -5.87 -2.57
N ARG A 97 -10.88 -4.82 -3.29
CA ARG A 97 -12.29 -4.35 -3.24
C ARG A 97 -13.28 -5.31 -3.90
N GLN A 98 -12.80 -6.22 -4.74
CA GLN A 98 -13.64 -7.20 -5.45
C GLN A 98 -13.53 -8.62 -4.85
N GLY A 99 -12.77 -8.79 -3.77
CA GLY A 99 -12.65 -10.07 -3.08
C GLY A 99 -12.00 -11.17 -3.94
N ARG A 100 -11.04 -10.82 -4.82
CA ARG A 100 -10.43 -11.76 -5.78
C ARG A 100 -8.92 -11.81 -5.68
N VAL A 101 -8.35 -12.96 -6.04
CA VAL A 101 -6.94 -13.13 -6.40
C VAL A 101 -6.89 -13.60 -7.85
N LEU A 102 -6.16 -12.85 -8.67
CA LEU A 102 -5.92 -13.15 -10.08
C LEU A 102 -4.52 -13.74 -10.26
N LEU A 103 -4.36 -14.52 -11.32
CA LEU A 103 -3.07 -14.90 -11.88
C LEU A 103 -3.00 -14.35 -13.30
N LEU A 104 -1.98 -13.55 -13.56
CA LEU A 104 -1.61 -13.09 -14.90
C LEU A 104 -0.56 -14.08 -15.42
N GLU A 105 -0.86 -14.71 -16.53
CA GLU A 105 0.05 -15.66 -17.18
C GLU A 105 1.26 -14.89 -17.72
N ARG A 106 2.46 -15.44 -17.51
CA ARG A 106 3.69 -14.81 -17.99
C ARG A 106 3.62 -14.55 -19.50
N ASP A 107 4.28 -13.50 -19.92
CA ASP A 107 4.52 -13.17 -21.32
C ASP A 107 5.45 -14.21 -21.95
N ALA A 108 4.91 -15.19 -22.66
CA ALA A 108 5.65 -16.27 -23.28
C ALA A 108 5.93 -15.99 -24.76
N ASP A 109 5.12 -15.15 -25.42
CA ASP A 109 5.33 -14.77 -26.82
C ASP A 109 6.22 -13.52 -26.99
N GLY A 110 6.53 -12.81 -25.88
CA GLY A 110 7.46 -11.69 -25.85
C GLY A 110 6.88 -10.36 -26.31
N ASP A 111 5.55 -10.21 -26.34
CA ASP A 111 4.88 -8.97 -26.76
C ASP A 111 4.85 -7.90 -25.65
N GLY A 112 5.30 -8.23 -24.44
CA GLY A 112 5.36 -7.37 -23.27
C GLY A 112 4.07 -7.33 -22.47
N ARG A 113 3.10 -8.23 -22.75
CA ARG A 113 1.81 -8.36 -22.09
C ARG A 113 1.65 -9.73 -21.43
N ALA A 114 0.71 -9.83 -20.51
CA ALA A 114 0.32 -11.12 -19.96
C ALA A 114 -0.47 -11.92 -21.01
N ASP A 115 -0.11 -13.20 -21.23
CA ASP A 115 -0.78 -14.08 -22.21
C ASP A 115 -2.21 -14.40 -21.81
N GLY A 116 -2.56 -14.27 -20.53
CA GLY A 116 -3.91 -14.55 -20.02
C GLY A 116 -4.14 -14.06 -18.60
N VAL A 117 -5.40 -14.00 -18.21
CA VAL A 117 -5.84 -13.63 -16.86
C VAL A 117 -6.78 -14.68 -16.32
N ARG A 118 -6.44 -15.28 -15.18
CA ARG A 118 -7.26 -16.28 -14.48
C ARG A 118 -7.67 -15.78 -13.11
N THR A 119 -8.92 -16.02 -12.71
CA THR A 119 -9.33 -15.86 -11.32
C THR A 119 -9.00 -17.14 -10.57
N LEU A 120 -8.07 -17.07 -9.60
CA LEU A 120 -7.72 -18.20 -8.73
C LEU A 120 -8.68 -18.32 -7.56
N LEU A 121 -9.01 -17.20 -6.91
CA LEU A 121 -9.90 -17.14 -5.74
C LEU A 121 -10.90 -16.01 -5.92
N ASN A 122 -12.10 -16.22 -5.38
CA ASN A 122 -13.23 -15.27 -5.41
C ASN A 122 -14.02 -15.35 -4.11
N GLY A 123 -14.77 -14.30 -3.79
CA GLY A 123 -15.62 -14.24 -2.59
C GLY A 123 -14.85 -14.08 -1.27
N LEU A 124 -13.63 -13.54 -1.33
CA LEU A 124 -12.78 -13.28 -0.19
C LEU A 124 -13.15 -11.94 0.48
N ASP A 125 -12.90 -11.82 1.81
CA ASP A 125 -13.08 -10.56 2.54
C ASP A 125 -11.86 -9.64 2.39
N ARG A 126 -11.88 -8.79 1.35
CA ARG A 126 -10.84 -7.79 1.09
C ARG A 126 -9.41 -8.39 1.08
N PRO A 127 -9.12 -9.40 0.26
CA PRO A 127 -7.78 -9.98 0.17
C PRO A 127 -6.76 -8.91 -0.21
N HIS A 128 -5.69 -8.78 0.55
CA HIS A 128 -4.64 -7.80 0.28
C HIS A 128 -3.29 -8.48 0.13
N GLY A 129 -2.66 -8.91 1.22
CA GLY A 129 -1.41 -9.64 1.18
C GLY A 129 -1.59 -11.03 0.59
N ILE A 130 -0.73 -11.38 -0.34
CA ILE A 130 -0.66 -12.70 -0.98
C ILE A 130 0.79 -13.15 -1.05
N ASP A 131 1.06 -14.44 -0.86
CA ASP A 131 2.39 -15.01 -1.08
C ASP A 131 2.30 -16.52 -1.34
N VAL A 132 3.35 -17.12 -1.92
CA VAL A 132 3.38 -18.54 -2.26
C VAL A 132 4.61 -19.19 -1.64
N ALA A 133 4.40 -20.24 -0.87
CA ALA A 133 5.47 -21.07 -0.34
C ALA A 133 5.02 -22.51 -0.10
N GLY A 134 5.91 -23.48 -0.33
CA GLY A 134 5.67 -24.89 -0.01
C GLY A 134 4.44 -25.51 -0.69
N GLY A 135 4.05 -25.03 -1.86
CA GLY A 135 2.84 -25.49 -2.57
C GLY A 135 1.53 -24.94 -1.98
N TRP A 136 1.61 -23.85 -1.22
CA TRP A 136 0.47 -23.13 -0.69
C TRP A 136 0.43 -21.69 -1.22
N LEU A 137 -0.75 -21.24 -1.61
CA LEU A 137 -1.08 -19.82 -1.75
C LEU A 137 -1.65 -19.34 -0.42
N TYR A 138 -0.96 -18.39 0.21
CA TYR A 138 -1.40 -17.68 1.40
C TYR A 138 -2.09 -16.39 1.01
N VAL A 139 -3.19 -16.07 1.68
CA VAL A 139 -3.96 -14.84 1.47
C VAL A 139 -4.30 -14.23 2.82
N ALA A 140 -3.96 -12.97 3.01
CA ALA A 140 -4.40 -12.21 4.16
C ALA A 140 -5.66 -11.41 3.81
N GLU A 141 -6.76 -11.78 4.44
CA GLU A 141 -8.04 -11.07 4.48
C GLU A 141 -8.05 -10.10 5.68
N THR A 142 -9.05 -9.22 5.76
CA THR A 142 -9.14 -8.27 6.90
C THR A 142 -9.12 -8.99 8.25
N GLY A 143 -9.84 -10.11 8.38
CA GLY A 143 -10.01 -10.83 9.65
C GLY A 143 -9.24 -12.14 9.78
N ALA A 144 -8.47 -12.56 8.78
CA ALA A 144 -7.80 -13.86 8.81
C ALA A 144 -6.62 -13.97 7.86
N VAL A 145 -5.68 -14.85 8.19
CA VAL A 145 -4.75 -15.44 7.23
C VAL A 145 -5.31 -16.77 6.77
N ARG A 146 -5.42 -16.95 5.46
CA ARG A 146 -5.93 -18.17 4.85
C ARG A 146 -4.89 -18.80 3.93
N ARG A 147 -5.04 -20.10 3.66
CA ARG A 147 -4.21 -20.81 2.66
C ARG A 147 -5.01 -21.82 1.88
N VAL A 148 -4.60 -22.05 0.64
CA VAL A 148 -5.13 -23.10 -0.24
C VAL A 148 -3.97 -23.77 -0.97
N ARG A 149 -4.10 -25.03 -1.35
CA ARG A 149 -3.11 -25.69 -2.20
C ARG A 149 -3.01 -24.96 -3.54
N PHE A 150 -1.78 -24.74 -3.99
CA PHE A 150 -1.49 -24.07 -5.24
C PHE A 150 -0.52 -24.91 -6.08
N ASP A 151 -0.97 -25.24 -7.27
CA ASP A 151 -0.15 -25.88 -8.31
C ASP A 151 0.28 -24.82 -9.32
N ALA A 152 1.54 -24.43 -9.27
CA ALA A 152 2.09 -23.41 -10.16
C ALA A 152 2.18 -23.89 -11.63
N ALA A 153 2.36 -25.20 -11.86
CA ALA A 153 2.43 -25.74 -13.22
C ALA A 153 1.03 -25.81 -13.87
N ALA A 154 0.03 -26.20 -13.10
CA ALA A 154 -1.37 -26.19 -13.53
C ALA A 154 -1.99 -24.79 -13.52
N ARG A 155 -1.34 -23.81 -12.86
CA ARG A 155 -1.85 -22.45 -12.65
C ARG A 155 -3.23 -22.49 -11.96
N ALA A 156 -3.36 -23.32 -10.93
CA ALA A 156 -4.65 -23.61 -10.30
C ALA A 156 -4.51 -23.79 -8.79
N VAL A 157 -5.61 -23.48 -8.09
CA VAL A 157 -5.80 -23.83 -6.68
C VAL A 157 -6.60 -25.11 -6.57
N GLY A 158 -6.37 -25.88 -5.49
CA GLY A 158 -7.08 -27.14 -5.25
C GLY A 158 -7.40 -27.35 -3.77
N GLY A 159 -8.51 -28.05 -3.49
CA GLY A 159 -8.98 -28.32 -2.14
C GLY A 159 -9.70 -27.12 -1.49
N GLU A 160 -9.84 -27.17 -0.18
CA GLU A 160 -10.53 -26.15 0.61
C GLU A 160 -9.59 -25.02 1.01
N LEU A 161 -10.16 -23.82 1.16
CA LEU A 161 -9.47 -22.65 1.69
C LEU A 161 -9.49 -22.71 3.23
N HIS A 162 -8.34 -23.00 3.84
CA HIS A 162 -8.20 -23.16 5.29
C HIS A 162 -7.78 -21.88 5.99
N THR A 163 -8.32 -21.60 7.16
CA THR A 163 -7.83 -20.54 8.05
C THR A 163 -6.56 -21.00 8.75
N VAL A 164 -5.49 -20.21 8.64
CA VAL A 164 -4.22 -20.40 9.35
C VAL A 164 -4.25 -19.68 10.69
N ALA A 165 -4.71 -18.42 10.68
CA ALA A 165 -4.80 -17.57 11.87
C ALA A 165 -5.95 -16.58 11.75
N THR A 166 -6.55 -16.22 12.87
CA THR A 166 -7.49 -15.07 12.98
C THR A 166 -6.74 -13.81 13.28
N LEU A 167 -7.22 -12.68 12.71
CA LEU A 167 -6.66 -11.35 12.88
C LEU A 167 -7.75 -10.41 13.41
N PRO A 168 -7.38 -9.30 14.10
CA PRO A 168 -8.34 -8.28 14.46
C PRO A 168 -9.06 -7.72 13.23
N ALA A 169 -10.38 -7.87 13.17
CA ALA A 169 -11.22 -7.40 12.07
C ALA A 169 -11.81 -6.01 12.33
N GLY A 170 -12.22 -5.30 11.26
CA GLY A 170 -12.78 -3.94 11.35
C GLY A 170 -11.72 -2.84 11.53
N GLY A 171 -12.18 -1.62 11.86
CA GLY A 171 -11.31 -0.44 11.98
C GLY A 171 -11.06 0.29 10.65
N MET A 172 -10.33 1.41 10.73
CA MET A 172 -10.05 2.26 9.56
C MET A 172 -9.09 1.60 8.57
N HIS A 173 -8.05 0.94 9.07
CA HIS A 173 -7.01 0.31 8.26
C HIS A 173 -7.36 -1.18 8.06
N PHE A 174 -7.89 -1.51 6.90
CA PHE A 174 -8.40 -2.85 6.58
C PHE A 174 -7.37 -3.72 5.85
N THR A 175 -6.29 -3.16 5.34
CA THR A 175 -5.26 -3.92 4.62
C THR A 175 -4.48 -4.81 5.58
N ARG A 176 -4.12 -6.00 5.10
CA ARG A 176 -3.25 -6.96 5.78
C ARG A 176 -2.22 -7.41 4.77
N THR A 177 -1.05 -6.80 4.76
CA THR A 177 0.05 -7.28 3.92
C THR A 177 0.65 -8.51 4.55
N LEU A 178 0.90 -9.52 3.73
CA LEU A 178 1.47 -10.79 4.15
C LEU A 178 2.70 -11.10 3.29
N ARG A 179 3.76 -11.59 3.93
CA ARG A 179 4.92 -12.19 3.26
C ARG A 179 5.43 -13.40 4.03
N VAL A 180 5.95 -14.36 3.31
CA VAL A 180 6.72 -15.45 3.89
C VAL A 180 8.13 -14.95 4.17
N GLY A 181 8.55 -15.02 5.43
CA GLY A 181 9.88 -14.62 5.85
C GLY A 181 10.96 -15.64 5.49
N PRO A 182 12.24 -15.24 5.55
CA PRO A 182 13.37 -16.14 5.30
C PRO A 182 13.44 -17.31 6.29
N ASP A 183 12.78 -17.19 7.43
CA ASP A 183 12.63 -18.25 8.46
C ASP A 183 11.41 -19.16 8.21
N GLY A 184 10.68 -18.97 7.10
CA GLY A 184 9.49 -19.73 6.74
C GLY A 184 8.23 -19.36 7.51
N ALA A 185 8.29 -18.43 8.46
CA ALA A 185 7.10 -17.89 9.11
C ALA A 185 6.36 -16.89 8.22
N LEU A 186 5.08 -16.66 8.52
CA LEU A 186 4.32 -15.60 7.86
C LEU A 186 4.43 -14.31 8.67
N TYR A 187 4.77 -13.24 8.00
CA TYR A 187 4.73 -11.90 8.58
C TYR A 187 3.49 -11.18 8.06
N VAL A 188 2.74 -10.54 8.97
CA VAL A 188 1.46 -9.91 8.63
C VAL A 188 1.38 -8.55 9.30
N SER A 189 1.26 -7.48 8.50
CA SER A 189 1.01 -6.15 9.04
C SER A 189 -0.47 -5.95 9.35
N VAL A 190 -0.75 -5.35 10.51
CA VAL A 190 -2.11 -5.05 10.98
C VAL A 190 -2.15 -3.60 11.43
N GLY A 191 -2.74 -2.74 10.62
CA GLY A 191 -2.87 -1.32 10.92
C GLY A 191 -3.83 -1.03 12.09
N SER A 192 -3.77 0.18 12.62
CA SER A 192 -4.61 0.64 13.73
C SER A 192 -6.10 0.65 13.38
N SER A 193 -6.95 0.62 14.40
CA SER A 193 -8.41 0.73 14.23
C SER A 193 -8.88 2.16 13.94
N CYS A 194 -8.05 3.14 14.22
CA CYS A 194 -8.37 4.56 14.25
C CYS A 194 -7.25 5.42 13.65
N ASN A 195 -7.48 6.73 13.52
CA ASN A 195 -6.43 7.69 13.17
C ASN A 195 -5.37 7.80 14.27
N VAL A 196 -5.82 7.99 15.52
CA VAL A 196 -4.98 7.99 16.71
C VAL A 196 -5.77 7.50 17.91
N CYS A 197 -5.29 6.44 18.57
CA CYS A 197 -5.85 5.87 19.80
C CYS A 197 -4.89 4.84 20.38
N VAL A 198 -5.10 4.48 21.63
CA VAL A 198 -4.37 3.37 22.25
C VAL A 198 -5.07 2.05 21.88
N GLU A 199 -4.39 1.19 21.13
CA GLU A 199 -4.91 -0.13 20.79
C GLU A 199 -4.81 -1.09 21.98
N THR A 200 -5.81 -1.99 22.08
CA THR A 200 -5.89 -3.00 23.15
C THR A 200 -5.69 -4.43 22.64
N ASP A 201 -5.57 -4.59 21.32
CA ASP A 201 -5.39 -5.89 20.67
C ASP A 201 -4.08 -5.96 19.83
N ALA A 202 -4.00 -6.87 18.90
CA ALA A 202 -2.81 -7.07 18.05
C ALA A 202 -2.74 -6.12 16.85
N ARG A 203 -3.29 -4.93 16.94
CA ARG A 203 -3.24 -3.88 15.91
C ARG A 203 -2.01 -2.99 16.07
N ALA A 204 -1.83 -2.09 15.11
CA ALA A 204 -0.70 -1.19 15.03
C ALA A 204 0.63 -1.94 15.19
N ALA A 205 0.75 -3.05 14.46
CA ALA A 205 1.80 -4.04 14.67
C ALA A 205 2.16 -4.80 13.39
N LEU A 206 3.38 -5.32 13.37
CA LEU A 206 3.76 -6.43 12.52
C LEU A 206 3.66 -7.71 13.36
N LEU A 207 2.91 -8.69 12.87
CA LEU A 207 2.72 -10.00 13.50
C LEU A 207 3.55 -11.06 12.79
N ARG A 208 4.07 -12.02 13.55
CA ARG A 208 4.69 -13.25 13.07
C ARG A 208 3.75 -14.41 13.36
N VAL A 209 3.40 -15.16 12.33
CA VAL A 209 2.45 -16.27 12.39
C VAL A 209 3.16 -17.55 11.97
N ASP A 210 3.08 -18.59 12.79
CA ASP A 210 3.54 -19.91 12.41
C ASP A 210 2.55 -20.54 11.42
N PRO A 211 2.96 -20.90 10.19
CA PRO A 211 2.05 -21.42 9.19
C PRO A 211 1.51 -22.82 9.49
N THR A 212 2.11 -23.53 10.44
CA THR A 212 1.71 -24.91 10.81
C THR A 212 0.75 -24.92 11.99
N SER A 213 1.12 -24.24 13.08
CA SER A 213 0.31 -24.20 14.31
C SER A 213 -0.76 -23.10 14.30
N GLY A 214 -0.56 -22.05 13.48
CA GLY A 214 -1.39 -20.85 13.51
C GLY A 214 -1.08 -19.91 14.68
N GLU A 215 -0.03 -20.17 15.46
CA GLU A 215 0.37 -19.31 16.57
C GLU A 215 0.71 -17.92 16.07
N VAL A 216 0.13 -16.88 16.69
CA VAL A 216 0.34 -15.48 16.36
C VAL A 216 1.14 -14.80 17.47
N ARG A 217 2.26 -14.18 17.11
CA ARG A 217 3.09 -13.38 18.01
C ARG A 217 3.27 -11.97 17.46
N ARG A 218 3.30 -10.98 18.33
CA ARG A 218 3.67 -9.61 17.94
C ARG A 218 5.17 -9.55 17.71
N TYR A 219 5.57 -9.22 16.48
CA TYR A 219 6.97 -9.04 16.10
C TYR A 219 7.46 -7.62 16.42
N ALA A 220 6.65 -6.60 16.04
CA ALA A 220 6.92 -5.20 16.28
C ALA A 220 5.61 -4.45 16.53
N GLU A 221 5.65 -3.33 17.26
CA GLU A 221 4.47 -2.56 17.65
C GLU A 221 4.69 -1.05 17.57
N GLY A 222 3.59 -0.28 17.73
CA GLY A 222 3.64 1.16 17.58
C GLY A 222 3.78 1.60 16.14
N LEU A 223 3.27 0.80 15.23
CA LEU A 223 3.21 0.99 13.78
C LEU A 223 1.78 1.35 13.39
N ARG A 224 1.52 2.62 13.08
CA ARG A 224 0.13 3.07 12.82
C ARG A 224 -0.53 2.29 11.70
N ASN A 225 0.10 2.26 10.54
CA ASN A 225 -0.40 1.57 9.36
C ASN A 225 0.76 1.19 8.43
N THR A 226 1.61 0.29 8.92
CA THR A 226 2.62 -0.34 8.07
C THR A 226 1.91 -1.18 7.03
N VAL A 227 2.08 -0.83 5.75
CA VAL A 227 1.46 -1.55 4.64
C VAL A 227 2.48 -2.44 3.95
N GLY A 228 3.48 -1.88 3.30
CA GLY A 228 4.55 -2.63 2.64
C GLY A 228 5.70 -2.95 3.58
N PHE A 229 6.29 -4.12 3.43
CA PHE A 229 7.56 -4.48 4.08
C PHE A 229 8.32 -5.52 3.28
N ASP A 230 9.65 -5.48 3.37
CA ASP A 230 10.54 -6.40 2.68
C ASP A 230 11.88 -6.52 3.38
N TRP A 231 12.60 -7.61 3.10
CA TRP A 231 13.95 -7.89 3.62
C TRP A 231 14.99 -7.38 2.65
N GLN A 232 15.91 -6.54 3.16
CA GLN A 232 17.05 -6.07 2.38
C GLN A 232 17.97 -7.26 2.03
N PRO A 233 18.24 -7.51 0.76
CA PRO A 233 19.19 -8.54 0.37
C PRO A 233 20.59 -8.27 0.94
N GLY A 234 21.31 -9.33 1.34
CA GLY A 234 22.67 -9.24 1.87
C GLY A 234 22.75 -8.97 3.38
N THR A 235 21.95 -8.06 3.94
CA THR A 235 21.90 -7.82 5.39
C THR A 235 20.84 -8.63 6.10
N GLY A 236 19.73 -8.94 5.42
CA GLY A 236 18.56 -9.57 6.02
C GLY A 236 17.73 -8.61 6.89
N ASP A 237 18.03 -7.33 6.89
CA ASP A 237 17.27 -6.33 7.63
C ASP A 237 15.87 -6.20 7.07
N LEU A 238 14.87 -6.22 7.93
CA LEU A 238 13.47 -6.02 7.56
C LEU A 238 13.14 -4.53 7.60
N TYR A 239 12.63 -4.01 6.50
CA TYR A 239 12.13 -2.64 6.41
C TYR A 239 10.64 -2.62 6.12
N GLY A 240 9.93 -1.64 6.71
CA GLY A 240 8.50 -1.42 6.47
C GLY A 240 8.17 0.05 6.29
N VAL A 241 7.23 0.35 5.40
CA VAL A 241 6.70 1.70 5.18
C VAL A 241 5.43 1.91 5.99
N ASP A 242 5.40 2.95 6.81
CA ASP A 242 4.32 3.25 7.74
C ASP A 242 3.69 4.62 7.46
N ASN A 243 2.36 4.65 7.39
CA ASN A 243 1.63 5.88 7.12
C ASN A 243 1.36 6.65 8.42
N GLY A 244 1.81 7.91 8.49
CA GLY A 244 1.63 8.81 9.62
C GLY A 244 0.16 9.14 9.90
N ARG A 245 -0.13 9.71 11.10
CA ARG A 245 -1.50 10.11 11.44
C ARG A 245 -1.96 11.28 10.59
N ASP A 246 -3.27 11.32 10.32
CA ASP A 246 -3.90 12.40 9.59
C ASP A 246 -4.22 13.60 10.49
N LEU A 247 -4.48 14.76 9.87
CA LEU A 247 -5.06 15.96 10.48
C LEU A 247 -4.13 16.72 11.44
N LEU A 248 -2.82 16.70 11.19
CA LEU A 248 -1.84 17.58 11.84
C LEU A 248 -1.24 18.64 10.91
N GLY A 249 -1.88 18.85 9.75
CA GLY A 249 -1.46 19.80 8.72
C GLY A 249 -0.89 19.11 7.48
N ASP A 250 -0.57 19.92 6.46
CA ASP A 250 -0.13 19.43 5.15
C ASP A 250 1.25 18.76 5.19
N ASP A 251 2.15 19.27 6.02
CA ASP A 251 3.56 18.90 6.01
C ASP A 251 3.97 18.05 7.23
N TYR A 252 2.98 17.60 8.04
CA TYR A 252 3.25 16.84 9.26
C TYR A 252 2.12 15.86 9.62
N PRO A 253 2.43 14.68 10.20
CA PRO A 253 3.76 14.07 10.28
C PRO A 253 4.16 13.45 8.93
N PRO A 254 5.45 13.19 8.71
CA PRO A 254 5.91 12.43 7.55
C PRO A 254 5.42 10.98 7.63
N ASP A 255 5.29 10.32 6.48
CA ASP A 255 5.27 8.87 6.41
C ASP A 255 6.69 8.34 6.62
N GLU A 256 6.84 7.11 7.11
CA GLU A 256 8.09 6.60 7.62
C GLU A 256 8.54 5.32 6.92
N LEU A 257 9.85 5.17 6.75
CA LEU A 257 10.51 3.88 6.56
C LEU A 257 11.12 3.44 7.89
N ASN A 258 10.66 2.34 8.42
CA ASN A 258 11.16 1.78 9.67
C ASN A 258 11.99 0.51 9.43
N ARG A 259 13.19 0.43 10.05
CA ARG A 259 13.93 -0.83 10.15
C ARG A 259 13.32 -1.64 11.28
N LEU A 260 12.55 -2.66 10.93
CA LEU A 260 11.73 -3.45 11.84
C LEU A 260 12.57 -4.54 12.52
N VAL A 261 12.53 -4.60 13.84
CA VAL A 261 13.23 -5.62 14.65
C VAL A 261 12.25 -6.26 15.63
N GLU A 262 12.51 -7.51 16.00
CA GLU A 262 11.70 -8.22 16.98
C GLU A 262 11.70 -7.48 18.33
N GLY A 263 10.50 -7.29 18.91
CA GLY A 263 10.29 -6.51 20.13
C GLY A 263 10.43 -4.99 19.94
N GLY A 264 10.61 -4.50 18.72
CA GLY A 264 10.72 -3.07 18.41
C GLY A 264 9.42 -2.32 18.65
N PHE A 265 9.53 -1.07 19.20
CA PHE A 265 8.43 -0.13 19.33
C PHE A 265 8.74 1.14 18.53
N TYR A 266 7.77 1.58 17.69
CA TYR A 266 7.97 2.62 16.68
C TYR A 266 7.16 3.90 16.93
N GLY A 267 6.63 4.08 18.13
CA GLY A 267 6.16 5.35 18.64
C GLY A 267 4.63 5.51 18.66
N TRP A 268 3.92 5.18 17.58
CA TRP A 268 2.48 5.40 17.53
C TRP A 268 1.73 4.72 18.71
N PRO A 269 0.76 5.34 19.34
CA PRO A 269 0.15 6.65 19.04
C PRO A 269 0.82 7.83 19.76
N PHE A 270 1.91 7.62 20.50
CA PHE A 270 2.48 8.59 21.42
C PHE A 270 3.54 9.49 20.80
N TRP A 271 4.24 9.02 19.77
CA TRP A 271 5.30 9.74 19.07
C TRP A 271 5.20 9.53 17.56
N HIS A 272 5.73 10.47 16.81
CA HIS A 272 5.91 10.40 15.36
C HIS A 272 7.27 10.97 14.93
N ALA A 273 7.64 10.73 13.68
CA ALA A 273 8.87 11.23 13.06
C ALA A 273 10.10 10.95 13.95
N ASP A 274 10.90 11.96 14.20
CA ASP A 274 12.09 11.89 15.07
C ASP A 274 11.72 11.82 16.56
N ASN A 275 10.77 10.99 16.91
CA ASN A 275 10.28 10.79 18.27
C ASN A 275 9.68 12.05 18.90
N ARG A 276 9.02 12.89 18.10
CA ARG A 276 8.25 14.02 18.62
C ARG A 276 6.98 13.54 19.32
N PRO A 277 6.69 14.00 20.54
CA PRO A 277 5.46 13.64 21.22
C PRO A 277 4.23 14.04 20.40
N ASP A 278 3.24 13.15 20.34
CA ASP A 278 1.92 13.45 19.77
C ASP A 278 1.24 14.54 20.60
N PRO A 279 0.58 15.54 19.99
CA PRO A 279 -0.05 16.64 20.72
C PRO A 279 -1.19 16.21 21.64
N GLU A 280 -1.83 15.06 21.40
CA GLU A 280 -2.94 14.54 22.21
C GLU A 280 -2.51 13.37 23.11
N TYR A 281 -1.55 12.53 22.64
CA TYR A 281 -1.17 11.27 23.28
C TYR A 281 0.26 11.25 23.83
N GLY A 282 1.08 12.28 23.57
CA GLY A 282 2.48 12.30 24.02
C GLY A 282 2.66 12.14 25.53
N ASP A 283 1.75 12.71 26.33
CA ASP A 283 1.73 12.64 27.79
C ASP A 283 0.84 11.52 28.34
N HIS A 284 0.34 10.62 27.48
CA HIS A 284 -0.56 9.54 27.92
C HIS A 284 0.17 8.55 28.84
N PRO A 285 -0.48 8.08 29.96
CA PRO A 285 0.18 7.17 30.92
C PRO A 285 0.77 5.89 30.31
N ALA A 286 0.17 5.37 29.23
CA ALA A 286 0.67 4.21 28.52
C ALA A 286 1.98 4.49 27.75
N ALA A 287 2.38 5.74 27.58
CA ALA A 287 3.66 6.15 27.02
C ALA A 287 4.81 6.02 28.04
N ALA A 288 4.50 6.03 29.35
CA ALA A 288 5.48 6.08 30.41
C ALA A 288 6.47 4.89 30.33
N GLY A 289 7.76 5.20 30.33
CA GLY A 289 8.84 4.21 30.29
C GLY A 289 9.11 3.59 28.91
N ARG A 290 8.30 3.88 27.89
CA ARG A 290 8.52 3.41 26.51
C ARG A 290 9.58 4.28 25.82
N ARG A 291 10.32 3.67 24.91
CA ARG A 291 11.31 4.37 24.08
C ARG A 291 11.10 3.95 22.63
N PRO A 292 10.62 4.85 21.77
CA PRO A 292 10.43 4.54 20.36
C PRO A 292 11.76 4.49 19.63
N ARG A 293 11.82 3.66 18.59
CA ARG A 293 12.87 3.70 17.58
C ARG A 293 12.55 4.79 16.57
N ALA A 294 13.55 5.59 16.24
CA ALA A 294 13.41 6.56 15.17
C ALA A 294 13.30 5.86 13.81
N PRO A 295 12.60 6.45 12.85
CA PRO A 295 12.53 5.95 11.48
C PRO A 295 13.92 5.96 10.82
N ALA A 296 14.16 4.99 9.93
CA ALA A 296 15.37 4.92 9.12
C ALA A 296 15.37 6.01 8.02
N TYR A 297 14.17 6.39 7.55
CA TYR A 297 13.96 7.47 6.59
C TYR A 297 12.57 8.07 6.77
N ALA A 298 12.46 9.38 6.61
CA ALA A 298 11.19 10.10 6.61
C ALA A 298 10.85 10.53 5.18
N PHE A 299 9.71 10.05 4.69
CA PHE A 299 9.13 10.53 3.43
C PHE A 299 8.50 11.92 3.61
N GLY A 300 7.99 12.51 2.53
CA GLY A 300 7.06 13.62 2.66
C GLY A 300 5.79 13.20 3.45
N ALA A 301 5.12 14.19 4.08
CA ALA A 301 3.89 13.92 4.79
C ALA A 301 2.78 13.47 3.82
N HIS A 302 2.01 12.45 4.23
CA HIS A 302 0.81 11.98 3.55
C HIS A 302 1.03 11.42 2.13
N VAL A 303 2.25 10.97 1.80
CA VAL A 303 2.50 10.36 0.47
C VAL A 303 1.82 9.00 0.31
N ALA A 304 1.36 8.41 1.39
CA ALA A 304 0.72 7.09 1.47
C ALA A 304 1.61 6.00 0.86
N ALA A 305 2.80 5.79 1.45
CA ALA A 305 3.68 4.70 1.07
C ALA A 305 3.02 3.34 1.36
N LEU A 306 2.77 2.53 0.33
CA LEU A 306 2.01 1.28 0.43
C LEU A 306 2.83 0.03 0.15
N SER A 307 3.97 0.14 -0.53
CA SER A 307 4.86 -0.99 -0.79
C SER A 307 6.32 -0.61 -0.62
N ILE A 308 7.14 -1.59 -0.31
CA ILE A 308 8.57 -1.56 -0.49
C ILE A 308 9.01 -2.93 -1.01
N ASN A 309 9.82 -2.96 -2.08
CA ASN A 309 10.40 -4.18 -2.61
C ASN A 309 11.84 -3.89 -3.04
N PHE A 310 12.77 -4.65 -2.48
CA PHE A 310 14.19 -4.55 -2.84
C PHE A 310 14.46 -5.18 -4.21
N PHE A 311 15.40 -4.59 -4.93
CA PHE A 311 15.94 -5.26 -6.12
C PHE A 311 16.76 -6.48 -5.70
N PRO A 312 16.56 -7.63 -6.36
CA PRO A 312 17.47 -8.78 -6.21
C PRO A 312 18.86 -8.41 -6.74
N PRO A 313 19.96 -8.70 -6.00
CA PRO A 313 21.31 -8.27 -6.39
C PRO A 313 21.77 -8.77 -7.75
N ASP A 314 21.27 -9.93 -8.17
CA ASP A 314 21.63 -10.60 -9.44
C ASP A 314 20.89 -10.04 -10.66
N ARG A 315 19.88 -9.18 -10.45
CA ARG A 315 18.99 -8.67 -11.52
C ARG A 315 18.68 -7.19 -11.40
N SER A 316 19.40 -6.46 -10.55
CA SER A 316 19.25 -5.03 -10.42
C SER A 316 19.88 -4.31 -11.63
N PRO A 317 19.19 -3.30 -12.19
CA PRO A 317 19.80 -2.40 -13.15
C PRO A 317 20.99 -1.63 -12.55
N PRO A 318 21.97 -1.16 -13.34
CA PRO A 318 23.08 -0.37 -12.86
C PRO A 318 22.61 0.85 -12.04
N GLY A 319 23.18 1.02 -10.85
CA GLY A 319 22.81 2.06 -9.88
C GLY A 319 21.63 1.71 -8.97
N PHE A 320 21.07 0.50 -9.09
CA PHE A 320 20.00 -0.01 -8.23
C PHE A 320 20.42 -1.24 -7.39
N GLU A 321 21.69 -1.54 -7.29
CA GLU A 321 22.24 -2.74 -6.63
C GLU A 321 21.88 -2.80 -5.12
N ASN A 322 21.76 -1.63 -4.49
CA ASN A 322 21.31 -1.47 -3.10
C ASN A 322 20.08 -0.55 -3.05
N ALA A 323 19.07 -0.88 -3.83
CA ALA A 323 17.89 -0.05 -3.89
C ALA A 323 16.60 -0.87 -3.66
N ALA A 324 15.57 -0.15 -3.22
CA ALA A 324 14.21 -0.64 -3.14
C ALA A 324 13.26 0.33 -3.82
N LEU A 325 12.18 -0.20 -4.39
CA LEU A 325 11.08 0.59 -4.94
C LEU A 325 9.98 0.77 -3.91
N VAL A 326 9.41 1.97 -3.85
CA VAL A 326 8.32 2.34 -2.95
C VAL A 326 7.15 2.89 -3.77
N GLY A 327 6.00 2.23 -3.68
CA GLY A 327 4.75 2.73 -4.23
C GLY A 327 4.15 3.80 -3.30
N GLN A 328 4.11 5.04 -3.72
CA GLN A 328 3.48 6.16 -3.01
C GLN A 328 2.12 6.44 -3.64
N HIS A 329 1.08 5.93 -2.99
CA HIS A 329 -0.30 5.91 -3.51
C HIS A 329 -0.92 7.30 -3.66
N GLY A 330 -0.46 8.25 -2.86
CA GLY A 330 -0.83 9.64 -2.93
C GLY A 330 -1.81 10.12 -1.86
N SER A 331 -1.67 11.38 -1.52
CA SER A 331 -2.38 12.06 -0.44
C SER A 331 -3.87 12.22 -0.73
N TRP A 332 -4.66 12.28 0.34
CA TRP A 332 -6.07 12.63 0.28
C TRP A 332 -6.40 13.86 1.15
N ASN A 333 -5.52 14.22 2.08
CA ASN A 333 -5.70 15.21 3.14
C ASN A 333 -4.66 16.33 3.10
N ARG A 334 -4.22 16.73 1.89
CA ARG A 334 -3.30 17.86 1.66
C ARG A 334 -3.92 18.90 0.74
N SER A 335 -3.50 20.16 0.90
CA SER A 335 -3.84 21.27 -0.01
C SER A 335 -3.25 21.04 -1.40
N GLU A 336 -2.04 20.50 -1.48
CA GLU A 336 -1.40 20.07 -2.72
C GLU A 336 -1.17 18.57 -2.71
N LEU A 337 -1.36 17.92 -3.87
CA LEU A 337 -1.17 16.48 -3.99
C LEU A 337 0.30 16.12 -3.74
N ALA A 338 0.53 15.08 -2.93
CA ALA A 338 1.84 14.51 -2.66
C ALA A 338 1.80 12.99 -2.86
N GLY A 339 2.94 12.38 -3.18
CA GLY A 339 3.00 10.99 -3.59
C GLY A 339 2.58 10.83 -5.05
N TYR A 340 1.67 9.89 -5.37
CA TYR A 340 1.24 9.58 -6.72
C TYR A 340 2.42 9.22 -7.63
N ARG A 341 3.36 8.44 -7.12
CA ARG A 341 4.58 8.04 -7.82
C ARG A 341 5.12 6.71 -7.32
N VAL A 342 6.01 6.12 -8.06
CA VAL A 342 6.96 5.15 -7.54
C VAL A 342 8.27 5.87 -7.33
N SER A 343 8.83 5.79 -6.13
CA SER A 343 10.18 6.25 -5.83
C SER A 343 11.14 5.08 -5.64
N SER A 344 12.43 5.34 -5.74
CA SER A 344 13.48 4.40 -5.38
C SER A 344 14.27 4.92 -4.19
N LEU A 345 14.48 4.07 -3.19
CA LEU A 345 15.35 4.33 -2.06
C LEU A 345 16.71 3.65 -2.31
N HIS A 346 17.79 4.38 -2.08
CA HIS A 346 19.15 3.91 -2.29
C HIS A 346 19.94 3.96 -0.99
N TRP A 347 20.53 2.85 -0.58
CA TRP A 347 21.38 2.73 0.60
C TRP A 347 22.84 2.94 0.24
N ALA A 348 23.46 3.98 0.79
CA ALA A 348 24.89 4.21 0.69
C ALA A 348 25.65 3.31 1.70
N ALA A 349 26.96 3.15 1.49
CA ALA A 349 27.81 2.33 2.34
C ALA A 349 27.90 2.84 3.80
N ASP A 350 27.65 4.13 4.04
CA ASP A 350 27.57 4.76 5.35
C ASP A 350 26.21 4.58 6.04
N GLY A 351 25.27 3.88 5.41
CA GLY A 351 23.90 3.64 5.89
C GLY A 351 22.92 4.75 5.58
N ARG A 352 23.33 5.83 4.94
CA ARG A 352 22.45 6.91 4.52
C ARG A 352 21.52 6.43 3.42
N ILE A 353 20.22 6.78 3.53
CA ILE A 353 19.19 6.46 2.55
C ILE A 353 18.87 7.74 1.77
N THR A 354 18.79 7.62 0.44
CA THR A 354 18.37 8.71 -0.44
C THR A 354 17.22 8.28 -1.31
N GLU A 355 16.22 9.15 -1.48
CA GLU A 355 15.06 8.92 -2.32
C GLU A 355 15.24 9.59 -3.70
N ARG A 356 14.81 8.90 -4.76
CA ARG A 356 14.78 9.40 -6.13
C ARG A 356 13.48 9.03 -6.81
N ASP A 357 13.02 9.86 -7.74
CA ASP A 357 11.90 9.50 -8.60
C ASP A 357 12.26 8.33 -9.50
N PHE A 358 11.36 7.33 -9.56
CA PHE A 358 11.49 6.18 -10.46
C PHE A 358 10.43 6.24 -11.57
N MET A 359 9.17 6.48 -11.21
CA MET A 359 8.04 6.56 -12.15
C MET A 359 7.04 7.60 -11.62
N VAL A 360 6.87 8.71 -12.33
CA VAL A 360 6.02 9.84 -11.97
C VAL A 360 5.00 10.13 -13.06
N GLY A 361 4.02 11.03 -12.78
CA GLY A 361 2.99 11.41 -13.76
C GLY A 361 1.61 10.79 -13.50
N PHE A 362 1.45 10.04 -12.41
CA PHE A 362 0.15 9.54 -11.96
C PHE A 362 -0.79 10.67 -11.47
N ALA A 363 -0.24 11.82 -11.14
CA ALA A 363 -0.96 13.05 -10.90
C ALA A 363 -0.20 14.22 -11.53
N THR A 364 -0.92 15.10 -12.25
CA THR A 364 -0.35 16.27 -12.92
C THR A 364 -1.37 17.40 -12.85
N ASP A 365 -0.92 18.62 -12.49
CA ASP A 365 -1.76 19.83 -12.42
C ASP A 365 -3.04 19.63 -11.55
N GLY A 366 -2.90 18.92 -10.43
CA GLY A 366 -4.02 18.60 -9.54
C GLY A 366 -4.99 17.53 -10.07
N GLN A 367 -4.69 16.92 -11.22
CA GLN A 367 -5.50 15.85 -11.81
C GLN A 367 -4.86 14.49 -11.53
N VAL A 368 -5.59 13.60 -10.86
CA VAL A 368 -5.17 12.21 -10.62
C VAL A 368 -5.54 11.35 -11.81
N SER A 369 -4.57 10.71 -12.45
CA SER A 369 -4.76 9.77 -13.54
C SER A 369 -4.51 8.31 -13.14
N GLY A 370 -3.67 8.06 -12.13
CA GLY A 370 -3.37 6.73 -11.61
C GLY A 370 -2.96 6.79 -10.13
N ARG A 371 -2.95 5.64 -9.48
CA ARG A 371 -2.54 5.49 -8.08
C ARG A 371 -1.69 4.22 -7.93
N PRO A 372 -0.36 4.33 -7.97
CA PRO A 372 0.51 3.17 -7.86
C PRO A 372 0.42 2.59 -6.44
N VAL A 373 0.35 1.26 -6.35
CA VAL A 373 0.27 0.55 -5.06
C VAL A 373 1.52 -0.26 -4.80
N ASP A 374 1.84 -1.18 -5.69
CA ASP A 374 2.99 -2.07 -5.56
C ASP A 374 3.93 -1.91 -6.75
N ALA A 375 5.24 -1.96 -6.50
CA ALA A 375 6.27 -1.90 -7.52
C ALA A 375 7.26 -3.03 -7.25
N LEU A 376 7.10 -4.14 -7.98
CA LEU A 376 7.77 -5.40 -7.72
C LEU A 376 8.81 -5.72 -8.82
N PRO A 377 10.11 -5.85 -8.49
CA PRO A 377 11.10 -6.40 -9.42
C PRO A 377 10.76 -7.84 -9.80
N GLY A 378 10.72 -8.12 -11.11
CA GLY A 378 10.36 -9.41 -11.67
C GLY A 378 11.53 -10.35 -11.91
N PRO A 379 11.24 -11.65 -12.14
CA PRO A 379 12.26 -12.66 -12.44
C PRO A 379 12.92 -12.46 -13.82
N ASP A 380 12.29 -11.70 -14.69
CA ASP A 380 12.76 -11.33 -16.03
C ASP A 380 13.60 -10.03 -16.05
N GLY A 381 13.88 -9.43 -14.87
CA GLY A 381 14.61 -8.17 -14.73
C GLY A 381 13.78 -6.90 -14.98
N ALA A 382 12.50 -7.04 -15.35
CA ALA A 382 11.57 -5.92 -15.42
C ALA A 382 10.98 -5.58 -14.03
N VAL A 383 10.41 -4.40 -13.89
CA VAL A 383 9.62 -4.00 -12.71
C VAL A 383 8.14 -4.00 -13.09
N TYR A 384 7.31 -4.51 -12.20
CA TYR A 384 5.87 -4.54 -12.39
C TYR A 384 5.19 -3.60 -11.39
N VAL A 385 4.37 -2.66 -11.88
CA VAL A 385 3.71 -1.63 -11.07
C VAL A 385 2.21 -1.79 -11.17
N SER A 386 1.55 -2.03 -10.03
CA SER A 386 0.08 -2.07 -9.97
C SER A 386 -0.49 -0.67 -9.74
N ASP A 387 -1.62 -0.40 -10.38
CA ASP A 387 -2.40 0.83 -10.28
C ASP A 387 -3.85 0.46 -9.96
N ASP A 388 -4.31 0.80 -8.76
CA ASP A 388 -5.65 0.44 -8.31
C ASP A 388 -6.74 1.41 -8.80
N TYR A 389 -6.34 2.56 -9.34
CA TYR A 389 -7.27 3.52 -9.95
C TYR A 389 -7.53 3.21 -11.42
N ALA A 390 -6.49 3.02 -12.23
CA ALA A 390 -6.66 2.62 -13.63
C ALA A 390 -6.99 1.12 -13.81
N GLY A 391 -6.82 0.31 -12.76
CA GLY A 391 -7.07 -1.13 -12.82
C GLY A 391 -6.09 -1.87 -13.73
N ALA A 392 -4.81 -1.52 -13.65
CA ALA A 392 -3.77 -1.98 -14.54
C ALA A 392 -2.53 -2.48 -13.79
N VAL A 393 -1.70 -3.22 -14.51
CA VAL A 393 -0.31 -3.50 -14.17
C VAL A 393 0.56 -3.02 -15.33
N TYR A 394 1.55 -2.19 -15.02
CA TYR A 394 2.56 -1.72 -15.98
C TYR A 394 3.81 -2.57 -15.84
N ARG A 395 4.46 -2.89 -16.97
CA ARG A 395 5.78 -3.55 -17.03
C ARG A 395 6.80 -2.51 -17.42
N VAL A 396 7.83 -2.35 -16.60
CA VAL A 396 8.90 -1.36 -16.76
C VAL A 396 10.20 -2.10 -17.04
N THR A 397 10.75 -1.90 -18.21
CA THR A 397 12.01 -2.51 -18.67
C THR A 397 13.13 -1.49 -18.70
N TRP A 398 14.36 -1.95 -18.48
CA TRP A 398 15.56 -1.14 -18.61
C TRP A 398 16.31 -1.47 -19.90
N ASP A 399 16.75 -0.43 -20.64
CA ASP A 399 17.59 -0.56 -21.83
C ASP A 399 18.89 0.24 -21.66
N ALA A 400 20.01 -0.46 -21.62
CA ALA A 400 21.34 0.14 -21.49
C ALA A 400 21.67 1.19 -22.57
N ARG A 401 21.05 1.09 -23.74
CA ARG A 401 21.31 1.99 -24.87
C ARG A 401 20.67 3.37 -24.68
N GLU A 402 19.68 3.46 -23.81
CA GLU A 402 18.95 4.69 -23.50
C GLU A 402 19.38 5.34 -22.17
N ALA A 403 20.26 4.70 -21.44
CA ALA A 403 20.84 5.17 -20.20
C ALA A 403 21.95 6.24 -20.40
N ALA A 404 21.91 7.05 -21.47
CA ALA A 404 22.80 8.20 -21.61
C ALA A 404 22.56 9.17 -20.43
N PRO A 405 23.62 9.82 -19.89
CA PRO A 405 23.51 10.66 -18.70
C PRO A 405 22.57 11.83 -18.96
N GLY A 406 21.32 11.68 -18.53
CA GLY A 406 20.37 12.77 -18.42
C GLY A 406 20.70 13.65 -17.19
N PRO A 407 20.21 14.88 -17.12
CA PRO A 407 20.45 15.75 -15.98
C PRO A 407 19.94 15.07 -14.70
N VAL A 408 20.79 15.07 -13.68
CA VAL A 408 20.45 14.64 -12.32
C VAL A 408 19.34 15.57 -11.84
N PHE A 409 18.12 15.06 -11.71
CA PHE A 409 17.05 15.80 -11.03
C PHE A 409 17.43 15.92 -9.55
N GLU A 410 17.76 17.14 -9.12
CA GLU A 410 17.88 17.41 -7.70
C GLU A 410 16.49 17.25 -7.04
N PRO A 411 16.39 16.54 -5.92
CA PRO A 411 15.14 16.47 -5.18
C PRO A 411 14.78 17.88 -4.67
N PRO A 412 13.48 18.21 -4.52
CA PRO A 412 13.08 19.43 -3.84
C PRO A 412 13.72 19.44 -2.44
N ARG A 413 14.30 20.57 -2.05
CA ARG A 413 14.99 20.72 -0.76
C ARG A 413 14.01 20.39 0.36
N PRO A 414 14.45 19.63 1.39
CA PRO A 414 13.63 19.43 2.58
C PRO A 414 13.40 20.80 3.24
N TYR A 415 12.14 21.07 3.58
CA TYR A 415 11.70 22.25 4.32
C TYR A 415 12.03 22.15 5.80
#